data_630ef50f2606cae2206e5eeead6d56da
#
_entry.id   630ef50f2606cae2206e5eeead6d56da
#
_cell.length_a   1.000
_cell.length_b   1.000
_cell.length_c   1.000
_cell.angle_alpha   90.00
_cell.angle_beta   90.00
_cell.angle_gamma   90.00
#
_symmetry.space_group_name_H-M   'P 1'
#
loop_
_entity.id
_entity.type
_entity.pdbx_description
1 polymer ?
#
loop_
_entity_poly.entity_id
_entity_poly.type
_entity_poly.pdbx_seq_one_letter_code
_entity_poly.pdbx_strand_id
1 'polypeptide(L)'
;KKFSGQRNHVNKFLKSYENWSFEPITAENLAQAQEFCMEIEHLREKESDTYQAEEEILREVFSNYGDYGFFGNLLRVDGVIVAMALGEIVGDTLFVHVEKARRDYFGAFQMIVREFAKAHTGGDVQYINREDDSGDPGLRTSKLSYQPVELLDKATVRVSFRD
;
A
#
# COMPACT_ATOMS: atom_id res chain seq x y z
N LYS A 1 -18.95 -14.77 8.69
CA LYS A 1 -18.97 -14.32 7.29
C LYS A 1 -17.59 -13.78 6.92
N LYS A 2 -17.03 -14.22 5.77
CA LYS A 2 -15.69 -13.83 5.29
C LYS A 2 -15.57 -12.29 5.23
N PHE A 3 -14.45 -11.72 5.70
CA PHE A 3 -14.14 -10.27 5.68
C PHE A 3 -15.13 -9.34 6.42
N SER A 4 -15.80 -9.80 7.47
CA SER A 4 -16.74 -8.95 8.21
C SER A 4 -16.05 -7.76 8.89
N GLY A 5 -14.84 -7.94 9.43
CA GLY A 5 -14.05 -6.88 10.04
C GLY A 5 -13.71 -5.77 9.04
N GLN A 6 -13.13 -6.15 7.89
CA GLN A 6 -12.74 -5.19 6.84
C GLN A 6 -13.97 -4.41 6.32
N ARG A 7 -15.10 -5.11 6.07
CA ARG A 7 -16.34 -4.44 5.68
C ARG A 7 -16.84 -3.46 6.74
N ASN A 8 -16.74 -3.79 8.02
CA ASN A 8 -17.14 -2.87 9.08
C ASN A 8 -16.30 -1.60 9.09
N HIS A 9 -14.97 -1.70 8.89
CA HIS A 9 -14.09 -0.53 8.77
C HIS A 9 -14.45 0.33 7.56
N VAL A 10 -14.64 -0.28 6.39
CA VAL A 10 -15.08 0.44 5.18
C VAL A 10 -16.43 1.12 5.38
N ASN A 11 -17.43 0.40 5.93
CA ASN A 11 -18.75 0.97 6.17
C ASN A 11 -18.71 2.13 7.18
N LYS A 12 -17.82 2.05 8.19
CA LYS A 12 -17.65 3.15 9.14
C LYS A 12 -16.98 4.34 8.47
N PHE A 13 -15.95 4.13 7.63
CA PHE A 13 -15.34 5.20 6.83
C PHE A 13 -16.40 5.93 6.00
N LEU A 14 -17.19 5.20 5.22
CA LEU A 14 -18.23 5.76 4.35
C LEU A 14 -19.34 6.51 5.11
N LYS A 15 -19.59 6.16 6.38
CA LYS A 15 -20.53 6.87 7.24
C LYS A 15 -19.93 8.10 7.92
N SER A 16 -18.62 8.12 8.14
CA SER A 16 -17.95 9.20 8.88
C SER A 16 -17.47 10.31 7.97
N TYR A 17 -17.23 10.01 6.69
CA TYR A 17 -16.63 10.95 5.74
C TYR A 17 -17.49 11.01 4.47
N GLU A 18 -18.22 12.11 4.29
CA GLU A 18 -19.12 12.29 3.15
C GLU A 18 -18.39 12.80 1.91
N ASN A 19 -17.39 13.67 2.10
CA ASN A 19 -16.63 14.29 1.03
C ASN A 19 -15.27 13.59 0.85
N TRP A 20 -15.30 12.36 0.34
CA TRP A 20 -14.09 11.62 0.00
C TRP A 20 -13.96 11.44 -1.51
N SER A 21 -12.71 11.30 -1.99
CA SER A 21 -12.39 10.99 -3.38
C SER A 21 -11.28 9.94 -3.47
N PHE A 22 -11.29 9.22 -4.58
CA PHE A 22 -10.25 8.27 -4.94
C PHE A 22 -9.75 8.64 -6.33
N GLU A 23 -8.48 9.00 -6.45
CA GLU A 23 -7.88 9.54 -7.66
C GLU A 23 -6.55 8.89 -8.00
N PRO A 24 -6.16 8.81 -9.29
CA PRO A 24 -4.86 8.28 -9.67
C PRO A 24 -3.72 9.21 -9.27
N ILE A 25 -2.56 8.65 -9.01
CA ILE A 25 -1.31 9.39 -8.90
C ILE A 25 -0.86 9.73 -10.33
N THR A 26 -0.68 11.02 -10.58
CA THR A 26 -0.24 11.58 -11.86
C THR A 26 0.98 12.46 -11.65
N ALA A 27 1.62 12.92 -12.72
CA ALA A 27 2.74 13.87 -12.62
C ALA A 27 2.38 15.15 -11.82
N GLU A 28 1.11 15.55 -11.83
CA GLU A 28 0.64 16.77 -11.15
C GLU A 28 0.54 16.62 -9.63
N ASN A 29 0.23 15.42 -9.12
CA ASN A 29 0.06 15.16 -7.69
C ASN A 29 1.14 14.22 -7.10
N LEU A 30 2.13 13.77 -7.90
CA LEU A 30 3.20 12.87 -7.48
C LEU A 30 4.01 13.42 -6.28
N ALA A 31 4.32 14.71 -6.30
CA ALA A 31 5.03 15.35 -5.20
C ALA A 31 4.21 15.31 -3.88
N GLN A 32 2.90 15.50 -3.95
CA GLN A 32 2.01 15.38 -2.79
C GLN A 32 1.93 13.94 -2.28
N ALA A 33 1.91 12.96 -3.20
CA ALA A 33 1.94 11.55 -2.83
C ALA A 33 3.23 11.18 -2.10
N GLN A 34 4.38 11.65 -2.60
CA GLN A 34 5.68 11.46 -1.97
C GLN A 34 5.72 12.09 -0.58
N GLU A 35 5.34 13.36 -0.46
CA GLU A 35 5.29 14.08 0.82
C GLU A 35 4.43 13.35 1.85
N PHE A 36 3.22 12.95 1.46
CA PHE A 36 2.33 12.15 2.32
C PHE A 36 2.98 10.85 2.76
N CYS A 37 3.59 10.10 1.84
CA CYS A 37 4.22 8.82 2.14
C CYS A 37 5.36 8.99 3.16
N MET A 38 6.21 10.01 2.95
CA MET A 38 7.32 10.34 3.84
C MET A 38 6.83 10.82 5.21
N GLU A 39 5.76 11.63 5.26
CA GLU A 39 5.13 12.06 6.52
C GLU A 39 4.66 10.85 7.34
N ILE A 40 3.93 9.92 6.72
CA ILE A 40 3.46 8.71 7.42
C ILE A 40 4.63 7.87 7.92
N GLU A 41 5.71 7.77 7.15
CA GLU A 41 6.91 7.03 7.56
C GLU A 41 7.59 7.69 8.76
N HIS A 42 7.72 9.01 8.77
CA HIS A 42 8.30 9.75 9.90
C HIS A 42 7.49 9.67 11.20
N LEU A 43 6.19 9.36 11.12
CA LEU A 43 5.34 9.13 12.30
C LEU A 43 5.53 7.73 12.91
N ARG A 44 6.22 6.81 12.22
CA ARG A 44 6.61 5.52 12.80
C ARG A 44 7.80 5.73 13.74
N GLU A 45 7.89 4.90 14.80
CA GLU A 45 8.99 5.00 15.75
C GLU A 45 10.35 4.78 15.05
N LYS A 46 11.24 5.77 15.18
CA LYS A 46 12.51 5.91 14.44
C LYS A 46 13.63 4.93 14.85
N GLU A 47 13.35 3.88 15.61
CA GLU A 47 14.39 3.10 16.31
C GLU A 47 14.81 1.80 15.61
N SER A 48 14.53 1.60 14.33
CA SER A 48 15.01 0.38 13.65
C SER A 48 15.85 0.67 12.42
N ASP A 49 16.89 -0.14 12.20
CA ASP A 49 17.71 -0.12 10.96
C ASP A 49 16.85 -0.30 9.69
N THR A 50 15.66 -0.90 9.83
CA THR A 50 14.67 -1.05 8.76
C THR A 50 14.04 0.28 8.33
N TYR A 51 13.95 1.27 9.22
CA TYR A 51 13.37 2.58 8.90
C TYR A 51 14.17 3.32 7.82
N GLN A 52 15.49 3.38 7.95
CA GLN A 52 16.34 4.07 6.97
C GLN A 52 16.29 3.39 5.60
N ALA A 53 16.29 2.06 5.58
CA ALA A 53 16.17 1.30 4.35
C ALA A 53 14.81 1.49 3.65
N GLU A 54 13.70 1.53 4.41
CA GLU A 54 12.38 1.83 3.84
C GLU A 54 12.32 3.25 3.26
N GLU A 55 12.88 4.25 3.94
CA GLU A 55 12.91 5.63 3.45
C GLU A 55 13.71 5.76 2.15
N GLU A 56 14.87 5.09 2.04
CA GLU A 56 15.67 5.07 0.83
C GLU A 56 14.93 4.41 -0.34
N ILE A 57 14.28 3.26 -0.08
CA ILE A 57 13.45 2.57 -1.09
C ILE A 57 12.30 3.46 -1.56
N LEU A 58 11.61 4.14 -0.66
CA LEU A 58 10.52 5.05 -1.03
C LEU A 58 11.02 6.21 -1.89
N ARG A 59 12.16 6.81 -1.55
CA ARG A 59 12.78 7.86 -2.37
C ARG A 59 13.10 7.36 -3.77
N GLU A 60 13.67 6.17 -3.89
CA GLU A 60 13.98 5.51 -5.15
C GLU A 60 12.72 5.31 -5.99
N VAL A 61 11.67 4.73 -5.39
CA VAL A 61 10.38 4.47 -6.03
C VAL A 61 9.76 5.75 -6.59
N PHE A 62 9.71 6.83 -5.81
CA PHE A 62 9.12 8.09 -6.27
C PHE A 62 9.99 8.81 -7.31
N SER A 63 11.31 8.72 -7.21
CA SER A 63 12.22 9.30 -8.19
C SER A 63 12.13 8.65 -9.56
N ASN A 64 11.79 7.36 -9.61
CA ASN A 64 11.71 6.57 -10.83
C ASN A 64 10.27 6.11 -11.14
N TYR A 65 9.26 6.76 -10.57
CA TYR A 65 7.85 6.35 -10.65
C TYR A 65 7.39 6.10 -12.09
N GLY A 66 7.74 6.98 -13.01
CA GLY A 66 7.39 6.85 -14.43
C GLY A 66 8.16 5.76 -15.16
N ASP A 67 9.43 5.56 -14.79
CA ASP A 67 10.33 4.62 -15.45
C ASP A 67 10.06 3.17 -15.05
N TYR A 68 9.62 2.94 -13.82
CA TYR A 68 9.28 1.60 -13.32
C TYR A 68 7.89 1.11 -13.76
N GLY A 69 7.10 1.99 -14.39
CA GLY A 69 5.75 1.62 -14.81
C GLY A 69 4.79 1.41 -13.65
N PHE A 70 5.11 1.95 -12.48
CA PHE A 70 4.23 1.92 -11.34
C PHE A 70 2.99 2.78 -11.55
N PHE A 71 1.90 2.37 -10.94
CA PHE A 71 0.70 3.19 -10.81
C PHE A 71 0.26 3.24 -9.34
N GLY A 72 -0.47 4.27 -9.00
CA GLY A 72 -0.94 4.45 -7.63
C GLY A 72 -2.20 5.27 -7.57
N ASN A 73 -2.80 5.29 -6.37
CA ASN A 73 -3.98 6.06 -6.11
C ASN A 73 -3.90 6.74 -4.74
N LEU A 74 -4.53 7.89 -4.65
CA LEU A 74 -4.74 8.67 -3.43
C LEU A 74 -6.19 8.55 -2.98
N LEU A 75 -6.39 8.42 -1.68
CA LEU A 75 -7.68 8.59 -1.02
C LEU A 75 -7.66 9.92 -0.29
N ARG A 76 -8.62 10.80 -0.60
CA ARG A 76 -8.77 12.09 0.09
C ARG A 76 -10.07 12.15 0.87
N VAL A 77 -10.04 12.93 1.94
CA VAL A 77 -11.21 13.37 2.69
C VAL A 77 -11.10 14.90 2.84
N ASP A 78 -12.12 15.63 2.43
CA ASP A 78 -12.14 17.10 2.42
C ASP A 78 -10.89 17.73 1.76
N GLY A 79 -10.41 17.09 0.69
CA GLY A 79 -9.21 17.51 -0.06
C GLY A 79 -7.87 17.07 0.55
N VAL A 80 -7.85 16.58 1.79
CA VAL A 80 -6.63 16.09 2.47
C VAL A 80 -6.34 14.64 2.08
N ILE A 81 -5.08 14.32 1.73
CA ILE A 81 -4.67 12.93 1.50
C ILE A 81 -4.69 12.17 2.83
N VAL A 82 -5.50 11.11 2.91
CA VAL A 82 -5.65 10.27 4.11
C VAL A 82 -5.10 8.87 3.93
N ALA A 83 -4.95 8.41 2.69
CA ALA A 83 -4.29 7.15 2.38
C ALA A 83 -3.80 7.13 0.93
N MET A 84 -2.86 6.23 0.65
CA MET A 84 -2.40 5.93 -0.69
C MET A 84 -2.03 4.47 -0.84
N ALA A 85 -2.06 4.00 -2.08
CA ALA A 85 -1.50 2.72 -2.48
C ALA A 85 -0.75 2.87 -3.81
N LEU A 86 0.29 2.05 -3.99
CA LEU A 86 1.13 2.03 -5.17
C LEU A 86 1.48 0.58 -5.50
N GLY A 87 1.50 0.22 -6.77
CA GLY A 87 1.83 -1.12 -7.23
C GLY A 87 2.07 -1.21 -8.73
N GLU A 88 2.21 -2.44 -9.19
CA GLU A 88 2.36 -2.81 -10.58
C GLU A 88 1.60 -4.09 -10.89
N ILE A 89 1.37 -4.38 -12.18
CA ILE A 89 0.83 -5.65 -12.63
C ILE A 89 1.93 -6.41 -13.36
N VAL A 90 2.24 -7.62 -12.88
CA VAL A 90 3.18 -8.54 -13.52
C VAL A 90 2.44 -9.85 -13.81
N GLY A 91 2.26 -10.16 -15.09
CA GLY A 91 1.45 -11.29 -15.50
C GLY A 91 -0.01 -11.15 -15.09
N ASP A 92 -0.51 -12.08 -14.30
CA ASP A 92 -1.88 -12.09 -13.77
C ASP A 92 -1.99 -11.60 -12.31
N THR A 93 -0.93 -10.97 -11.79
CA THR A 93 -0.83 -10.59 -10.39
C THR A 93 -0.61 -9.08 -10.23
N LEU A 94 -1.47 -8.45 -9.43
CA LEU A 94 -1.27 -7.10 -8.92
C LEU A 94 -0.34 -7.17 -7.70
N PHE A 95 0.88 -6.63 -7.82
CA PHE A 95 1.81 -6.43 -6.71
C PHE A 95 1.55 -5.08 -6.06
N VAL A 96 1.34 -5.07 -4.76
CA VAL A 96 1.08 -3.85 -3.98
C VAL A 96 2.31 -3.56 -3.11
N HIS A 97 3.12 -2.61 -3.56
CA HIS A 97 4.40 -2.26 -2.94
C HIS A 97 4.24 -1.32 -1.75
N VAL A 98 3.32 -0.36 -1.87
CA VAL A 98 3.10 0.65 -0.82
C VAL A 98 1.61 0.75 -0.50
N GLU A 99 1.30 0.66 0.80
CA GLU A 99 -0.02 0.98 1.35
C GLU A 99 0.20 1.79 2.63
N LYS A 100 -0.15 3.06 2.60
CA LYS A 100 -0.01 3.98 3.74
C LYS A 100 -1.35 4.65 4.02
N ALA A 101 -1.65 4.86 5.30
CA ALA A 101 -2.87 5.58 5.72
C ALA A 101 -2.65 6.29 7.05
N ARG A 102 -3.29 7.45 7.20
CA ARG A 102 -3.38 8.17 8.47
C ARG A 102 -4.20 7.36 9.48
N ARG A 103 -3.70 7.24 10.70
CA ARG A 103 -4.36 6.46 11.78
C ARG A 103 -5.57 7.18 12.38
N ASP A 104 -5.59 8.50 12.30
CA ASP A 104 -6.66 9.39 12.78
C ASP A 104 -7.90 9.38 11.87
N TYR A 105 -7.78 8.83 10.65
CA TYR A 105 -8.92 8.60 9.75
C TYR A 105 -9.38 7.15 9.81
N PHE A 106 -10.40 6.90 10.63
CA PHE A 106 -10.87 5.54 10.86
C PHE A 106 -11.33 4.84 9.58
N GLY A 107 -10.73 3.68 9.29
CA GLY A 107 -11.08 2.86 8.14
C GLY A 107 -10.42 3.29 6.82
N ALA A 108 -9.60 4.36 6.80
CA ALA A 108 -8.90 4.83 5.62
C ALA A 108 -8.00 3.75 5.01
N PHE A 109 -7.30 2.97 5.85
CA PHE A 109 -6.47 1.86 5.39
C PHE A 109 -7.30 0.80 4.66
N GLN A 110 -8.41 0.34 5.23
CA GLN A 110 -9.27 -0.65 4.58
C GLN A 110 -9.96 -0.09 3.34
N MET A 111 -10.21 1.21 3.33
CA MET A 111 -10.82 1.87 2.18
C MET A 111 -9.85 1.94 1.00
N ILE A 112 -8.60 2.34 1.21
CA ILE A 112 -7.59 2.38 0.13
C ILE A 112 -7.31 0.98 -0.41
N VAL A 113 -7.15 -0.03 0.46
CA VAL A 113 -6.97 -1.44 0.04
C VAL A 113 -8.11 -1.91 -0.86
N ARG A 114 -9.36 -1.59 -0.46
CA ARG A 114 -10.55 -1.98 -1.24
C ARG A 114 -10.62 -1.27 -2.58
N GLU A 115 -10.48 0.05 -2.60
CA GLU A 115 -10.64 0.83 -3.84
C GLU A 115 -9.48 0.57 -4.81
N PHE A 116 -8.26 0.41 -4.31
CA PHE A 116 -7.11 0.05 -5.13
C PHE A 116 -7.29 -1.34 -5.78
N ALA A 117 -7.69 -2.33 -5.00
CA ALA A 117 -8.01 -3.65 -5.53
C ALA A 117 -9.10 -3.57 -6.61
N LYS A 118 -10.21 -2.87 -6.35
CA LYS A 118 -11.31 -2.72 -7.31
C LYS A 118 -10.90 -2.02 -8.61
N ALA A 119 -10.02 -1.03 -8.51
CA ALA A 119 -9.57 -0.27 -9.68
C ALA A 119 -8.61 -1.06 -10.57
N HIS A 120 -7.80 -1.93 -9.97
CA HIS A 120 -6.69 -2.58 -10.67
C HIS A 120 -6.83 -4.10 -10.79
N THR A 121 -7.94 -4.69 -10.33
CA THR A 121 -8.26 -6.10 -10.59
C THR A 121 -9.42 -6.19 -11.57
N GLY A 122 -9.22 -6.99 -12.60
CA GLY A 122 -10.17 -7.21 -13.70
C GLY A 122 -9.42 -7.74 -14.91
N GLY A 123 -10.12 -8.16 -15.95
CA GLY A 123 -9.49 -8.79 -17.08
C GLY A 123 -8.68 -10.02 -16.68
N ASP A 124 -7.39 -10.00 -16.95
CA ASP A 124 -6.49 -11.15 -16.71
C ASP A 124 -5.90 -11.18 -15.28
N VAL A 125 -6.12 -10.15 -14.46
CA VAL A 125 -5.59 -10.10 -13.08
C VAL A 125 -6.40 -11.01 -12.17
N GLN A 126 -5.76 -12.07 -11.67
CA GLN A 126 -6.37 -13.09 -10.83
C GLN A 126 -5.94 -13.02 -9.36
N TYR A 127 -4.75 -12.47 -9.09
CA TYR A 127 -4.15 -12.43 -7.77
C TYR A 127 -3.76 -11.02 -7.35
N ILE A 128 -3.73 -10.81 -6.04
CA ILE A 128 -3.15 -9.63 -5.41
C ILE A 128 -2.06 -10.10 -4.45
N ASN A 129 -0.82 -9.72 -4.72
CA ASN A 129 0.31 -9.95 -3.83
C ASN A 129 0.55 -8.67 -3.02
N ARG A 130 0.47 -8.76 -1.70
CA ARG A 130 0.69 -7.64 -0.78
C ARG A 130 2.04 -7.76 -0.07
N GLU A 131 2.96 -8.50 -0.65
CA GLU A 131 4.33 -8.73 -0.18
C GLU A 131 4.41 -9.30 1.25
N ASP A 132 5.61 -9.29 1.85
CA ASP A 132 5.84 -9.82 3.18
C ASP A 132 5.45 -8.83 4.30
N ASP A 133 5.56 -9.28 5.52
CA ASP A 133 5.26 -8.50 6.72
C ASP A 133 6.52 -7.90 7.37
N SER A 134 7.69 -8.06 6.75
CA SER A 134 9.00 -7.60 7.24
C SER A 134 9.28 -7.97 8.71
N GLY A 135 8.61 -9.03 9.21
CA GLY A 135 8.71 -9.48 10.60
C GLY A 135 7.86 -8.69 11.60
N ASP A 136 7.06 -7.71 11.16
CA ASP A 136 6.14 -6.95 12.02
C ASP A 136 4.89 -7.78 12.37
N PRO A 137 4.65 -8.11 13.65
CA PRO A 137 3.49 -8.92 14.06
C PRO A 137 2.14 -8.24 13.79
N GLY A 138 2.08 -6.91 13.85
CA GLY A 138 0.87 -6.13 13.58
C GLY A 138 0.52 -6.18 12.08
N LEU A 139 1.53 -5.99 11.22
CA LEU A 139 1.39 -6.09 9.78
C LEU A 139 1.02 -7.52 9.35
N ARG A 140 1.65 -8.54 9.95
CA ARG A 140 1.28 -9.95 9.75
C ARG A 140 -0.18 -10.21 10.09
N THR A 141 -0.64 -9.78 11.26
CA THR A 141 -2.03 -9.92 11.69
C THR A 141 -2.98 -9.24 10.72
N SER A 142 -2.64 -8.03 10.27
CA SER A 142 -3.41 -7.28 9.28
C SER A 142 -3.52 -8.04 7.96
N LYS A 143 -2.39 -8.51 7.40
CA LYS A 143 -2.36 -9.25 6.12
C LYS A 143 -3.11 -10.58 6.21
N LEU A 144 -2.91 -11.37 7.26
CA LEU A 144 -3.62 -12.64 7.48
C LEU A 144 -5.13 -12.45 7.67
N SER A 145 -5.58 -11.31 8.16
CA SER A 145 -7.01 -11.00 8.32
C SER A 145 -7.77 -10.96 6.98
N TYR A 146 -7.06 -10.80 5.86
CA TYR A 146 -7.60 -10.91 4.51
C TYR A 146 -7.70 -12.35 4.00
N GLN A 147 -7.30 -13.35 4.82
CA GLN A 147 -7.39 -14.77 4.50
C GLN A 147 -6.75 -15.08 3.13
N PRO A 148 -5.43 -14.89 2.98
CA PRO A 148 -4.74 -15.15 1.73
C PRO A 148 -4.97 -16.60 1.28
N VAL A 149 -5.05 -16.81 -0.03
CA VAL A 149 -5.21 -18.13 -0.63
C VAL A 149 -3.92 -18.91 -0.61
N GLU A 150 -2.78 -18.20 -0.56
CA GLU A 150 -1.43 -18.76 -0.53
C GLU A 150 -0.50 -17.86 0.28
N LEU A 151 0.46 -18.46 0.96
CA LEU A 151 1.60 -17.79 1.58
C LEU A 151 2.85 -18.26 0.85
N LEU A 152 3.48 -17.35 0.11
CA LEU A 152 4.68 -17.66 -0.65
C LEU A 152 5.92 -17.65 0.25
N ASP A 153 6.79 -18.63 0.08
CA ASP A 153 8.08 -18.66 0.73
C ASP A 153 9.02 -17.64 0.07
N LYS A 154 9.66 -16.79 0.88
CA LYS A 154 10.66 -15.82 0.44
C LYS A 154 12.06 -16.33 0.82
N ALA A 155 12.96 -16.35 -0.15
CA ALA A 155 14.34 -16.74 0.07
C ALA A 155 15.32 -15.63 -0.31
N THR A 156 16.38 -15.49 0.47
CA THR A 156 17.50 -14.62 0.11
C THR A 156 18.59 -15.44 -0.58
N VAL A 157 18.93 -15.08 -1.80
CA VAL A 157 20.00 -15.71 -2.57
C VAL A 157 21.24 -14.82 -2.51
N ARG A 158 22.36 -15.38 -2.05
CA ARG A 158 23.67 -14.72 -2.11
C ARG A 158 24.46 -15.31 -3.26
N VAL A 159 24.87 -14.45 -4.18
CA VAL A 159 25.73 -14.82 -5.31
C VAL A 159 27.16 -14.39 -4.98
N SER A 160 28.12 -15.33 -5.01
CA SER A 160 29.56 -15.03 -4.93
C SER A 160 30.21 -15.43 -6.25
N PHE A 161 30.98 -14.51 -6.81
CA PHE A 161 31.85 -14.83 -7.94
C PHE A 161 33.14 -15.42 -7.39
N ARG A 162 33.59 -16.54 -7.97
CA ARG A 162 34.92 -17.07 -7.70
C ARG A 162 35.88 -16.38 -8.67
N ASP A 163 36.90 -15.75 -8.12
CA ASP A 163 38.06 -15.23 -8.89
C ASP A 163 38.82 -16.39 -9.55
#